data_978f907b53fba0401d453d2f6c53849b
#
_entry.id   978f907b53fba0401d453d2f6c53849b
#
_cell.length_a   1.000
_cell.length_b   1.000
_cell.length_c   1.000
_cell.angle_alpha   90.00
_cell.angle_beta   90.00
_cell.angle_gamma   90.00
#
_symmetry.space_group_name_H-M   'P 1'
#
loop_
_entity.id
_entity.type
_entity.pdbx_description
1 polymer ?
#
loop_
_entity_poly.entity_id
_entity_poly.type
_entity_poly.pdbx_seq_one_letter_code
_entity_poly.pdbx_strand_id
1 'polypeptide(L)'
;LHKEYRRQRQMCIRDRYVPKPYYFTDNMAIYQLGEHTPDIAASAYVTDTATVVGRVTIKDNSSVWFQVAIRGDNEDITIGRNCNLQEGAVLHADPGYPLTLADNVSVGHQAMIHGCSIGEGSLVGIQAIILNGAKIGKNCLVGAGALITEGKEFPDNSLILGAPARAIRTLNEADVANLQRIANSYVERAREFKDKLKRIG
;
A
#
# COMPACT_ATOMS: atom_id res chain seq x y z
N LEU A 1 -47.76 20.49 12.80
CA LEU A 1 -47.09 19.18 12.90
C LEU A 1 -46.20 18.83 11.69
N HIS A 2 -46.51 19.35 10.44
CA HIS A 2 -45.73 19.02 9.25
C HIS A 2 -44.48 19.90 9.00
N LYS A 3 -44.32 21.04 9.65
CA LYS A 3 -43.14 21.93 9.51
C LYS A 3 -41.98 21.57 10.42
N GLU A 4 -42.22 21.00 11.58
CA GLU A 4 -41.17 20.57 12.49
C GLU A 4 -40.48 19.29 12.03
N TYR A 5 -41.22 18.34 11.42
CA TYR A 5 -40.64 17.10 10.88
C TYR A 5 -39.71 17.35 9.68
N ARG A 6 -39.93 18.40 8.89
CA ARG A 6 -39.02 18.81 7.81
C ARG A 6 -37.75 19.49 8.34
N ARG A 7 -37.80 20.22 9.44
CA ARG A 7 -36.63 20.82 10.08
C ARG A 7 -35.72 19.79 10.75
N GLN A 8 -36.28 18.75 11.37
CA GLN A 8 -35.48 17.67 11.95
C GLN A 8 -34.80 16.80 10.90
N ARG A 9 -35.41 16.51 9.75
CA ARG A 9 -34.76 15.81 8.65
C ARG A 9 -33.65 16.62 7.98
N GLN A 10 -33.75 17.94 7.96
CA GLN A 10 -32.67 18.80 7.46
C GLN A 10 -31.52 18.99 8.44
N MET A 11 -31.75 18.77 9.75
CA MET A 11 -30.67 18.81 10.76
C MET A 11 -29.84 17.51 10.83
N CYS A 12 -30.40 16.37 10.42
CA CYS A 12 -29.69 15.09 10.44
C CYS A 12 -28.76 14.84 9.20
N ILE A 13 -28.83 15.69 8.17
CA ILE A 13 -27.99 15.56 6.96
C ILE A 13 -26.80 16.55 7.00
N ARG A 14 -26.69 17.36 8.06
CA ARG A 14 -25.78 18.50 8.07
C ARG A 14 -24.47 18.28 8.80
N ASP A 15 -24.10 17.08 9.19
CA ASP A 15 -22.83 16.93 9.92
C ASP A 15 -22.17 15.59 9.67
N ARG A 16 -21.39 15.53 8.64
CA ARG A 16 -20.01 15.03 8.64
C ARG A 16 -19.30 15.49 7.37
N TYR A 17 -19.21 16.79 7.18
CA TYR A 17 -18.11 17.29 6.37
C TYR A 17 -16.82 17.05 7.14
N VAL A 18 -16.24 15.88 6.96
CA VAL A 18 -14.82 15.67 7.27
C VAL A 18 -14.08 16.51 6.23
N PRO A 19 -13.38 17.58 6.63
CA PRO A 19 -12.61 18.35 5.67
C PRO A 19 -11.65 17.36 5.00
N LYS A 20 -11.79 17.19 3.67
CA LYS A 20 -10.82 16.41 2.88
C LYS A 20 -9.45 16.97 3.22
N PRO A 21 -8.48 16.15 3.66
CA PRO A 21 -7.13 16.66 3.84
C PRO A 21 -6.71 17.33 2.52
N TYR A 22 -5.99 18.41 2.61
CA TYR A 22 -5.68 19.39 1.56
C TYR A 22 -5.11 18.80 0.24
N TYR A 23 -4.94 17.48 0.16
CA TYR A 23 -4.27 16.75 -0.93
C TYR A 23 -5.18 15.82 -1.74
N PHE A 24 -6.45 15.62 -1.34
CA PHE A 24 -7.38 14.84 -2.15
C PHE A 24 -8.04 15.74 -3.18
N THR A 25 -7.63 15.62 -4.44
CA THR A 25 -8.34 16.22 -5.58
C THR A 25 -9.59 15.39 -5.87
N ASP A 26 -10.62 16.01 -6.43
CA ASP A 26 -11.89 15.33 -6.80
C ASP A 26 -11.71 14.20 -7.82
N ASN A 27 -10.52 14.03 -8.38
CA ASN A 27 -10.18 13.05 -9.40
C ASN A 27 -9.51 11.76 -8.82
N MET A 28 -9.26 11.67 -7.50
CA MET A 28 -8.66 10.47 -6.89
C MET A 28 -9.71 9.37 -6.72
N ALA A 29 -9.38 8.13 -7.12
CA ALA A 29 -10.25 6.97 -6.98
C ALA A 29 -10.12 6.33 -5.57
N ILE A 30 -10.51 7.09 -4.54
CA ILE A 30 -10.53 6.64 -3.14
C ILE A 30 -11.98 6.43 -2.74
N TYR A 31 -12.33 5.20 -2.34
CA TYR A 31 -13.71 4.80 -2.11
C TYR A 31 -13.91 4.29 -0.69
N GLN A 32 -14.96 4.79 -0.04
CA GLN A 32 -15.55 4.16 1.13
C GLN A 32 -16.35 2.93 0.68
N LEU A 33 -16.25 1.85 1.43
CA LEU A 33 -17.06 0.65 1.26
C LEU A 33 -17.85 0.36 2.54
N GLY A 34 -19.17 0.53 2.50
CA GLY A 34 -20.02 0.45 3.69
C GLY A 34 -19.59 1.51 4.73
N GLU A 35 -19.19 1.09 5.92
CA GLU A 35 -18.70 1.98 6.99
C GLU A 35 -17.16 2.18 6.97
N HIS A 36 -16.46 1.48 6.07
CA HIS A 36 -15.00 1.48 6.02
C HIS A 36 -14.46 2.53 5.04
N THR A 37 -13.83 3.54 5.58
CA THR A 37 -13.18 4.61 4.81
C THR A 37 -11.67 4.45 4.91
N PRO A 38 -10.91 4.52 3.79
CA PRO A 38 -9.46 4.51 3.84
C PRO A 38 -8.90 5.63 4.74
N ASP A 39 -7.96 5.28 5.63
CA ASP A 39 -7.21 6.20 6.47
C ASP A 39 -5.84 6.46 5.84
N ILE A 40 -5.66 7.65 5.27
CA ILE A 40 -4.47 8.01 4.50
C ILE A 40 -3.81 9.22 5.14
N ALA A 41 -2.56 9.06 5.59
CA ALA A 41 -1.79 10.13 6.20
C ALA A 41 -1.64 11.32 5.24
N ALA A 42 -1.72 12.55 5.76
CA ALA A 42 -1.62 13.78 4.97
C ALA A 42 -0.27 13.93 4.24
N SER A 43 0.79 13.31 4.75
CA SER A 43 2.11 13.27 4.11
C SER A 43 2.22 12.22 3.01
N ALA A 44 1.30 11.27 2.92
CA ALA A 44 1.32 10.26 1.87
C ALA A 44 1.06 10.87 0.49
N TYR A 45 1.57 10.21 -0.55
CA TYR A 45 1.36 10.56 -1.94
C TYR A 45 0.54 9.46 -2.63
N VAL A 46 -0.61 9.80 -3.17
CA VAL A 46 -1.45 8.88 -3.96
C VAL A 46 -1.71 9.52 -5.31
N THR A 47 -1.42 8.81 -6.40
CA THR A 47 -1.67 9.32 -7.75
C THR A 47 -3.16 9.29 -8.09
N ASP A 48 -3.60 10.10 -9.03
CA ASP A 48 -4.99 10.21 -9.46
C ASP A 48 -5.54 8.93 -10.13
N THR A 49 -4.66 8.09 -10.69
CA THR A 49 -5.04 6.82 -11.32
C THR A 49 -4.90 5.60 -10.42
N ALA A 50 -4.43 5.78 -9.18
CA ALA A 50 -4.46 4.73 -8.18
C ALA A 50 -5.87 4.57 -7.61
N THR A 51 -6.25 3.33 -7.26
CA THR A 51 -7.55 3.02 -6.65
C THR A 51 -7.35 2.47 -5.24
N VAL A 52 -8.01 3.07 -4.25
CA VAL A 52 -7.96 2.65 -2.84
C VAL A 52 -9.37 2.48 -2.30
N VAL A 53 -9.71 1.29 -1.79
CA VAL A 53 -11.08 0.94 -1.38
C VAL A 53 -11.12 0.31 0.01
N GLY A 54 -11.99 0.80 0.89
CA GLY A 54 -12.39 0.13 2.12
C GLY A 54 -11.38 0.23 3.27
N ARG A 55 -11.09 -0.90 3.93
CA ARG A 55 -10.25 -1.01 5.13
C ARG A 55 -8.76 -0.89 4.81
N VAL A 56 -8.33 0.29 4.42
CA VAL A 56 -6.94 0.55 4.04
C VAL A 56 -6.37 1.67 4.91
N THR A 57 -5.23 1.41 5.53
CA THR A 57 -4.45 2.42 6.24
C THR A 57 -3.13 2.66 5.52
N ILE A 58 -2.82 3.92 5.16
CA ILE A 58 -1.56 4.32 4.54
C ILE A 58 -0.88 5.35 5.44
N LYS A 59 0.28 4.98 5.98
CA LYS A 59 1.04 5.82 6.94
C LYS A 59 1.93 6.85 6.23
N ASP A 60 2.56 7.68 7.06
CA ASP A 60 3.33 8.84 6.65
C ASP A 60 4.40 8.56 5.59
N ASN A 61 4.57 9.52 4.67
CA ASN A 61 5.54 9.54 3.59
C ASN A 61 5.47 8.33 2.63
N SER A 62 4.43 7.50 2.71
CA SER A 62 4.25 6.40 1.78
C SER A 62 3.69 6.89 0.46
N SER A 63 4.00 6.18 -0.63
CA SER A 63 3.62 6.57 -1.99
C SER A 63 2.92 5.44 -2.74
N VAL A 64 1.79 5.78 -3.36
CA VAL A 64 0.98 4.89 -4.20
C VAL A 64 0.98 5.45 -5.61
N TRP A 65 1.65 4.72 -6.51
CA TRP A 65 1.93 5.17 -7.86
C TRP A 65 0.81 4.82 -8.84
N PHE A 66 1.03 5.17 -10.10
CA PHE A 66 -0.03 5.08 -11.12
C PHE A 66 -0.57 3.66 -11.30
N GLN A 67 -1.90 3.54 -11.42
CA GLN A 67 -2.63 2.28 -11.65
C GLN A 67 -2.45 1.22 -10.53
N VAL A 68 -1.99 1.59 -9.35
CA VAL A 68 -2.01 0.71 -8.18
C VAL A 68 -3.46 0.49 -7.74
N ALA A 69 -3.81 -0.75 -7.43
CA ALA A 69 -5.12 -1.10 -6.87
C ALA A 69 -4.97 -1.69 -5.46
N ILE A 70 -5.60 -1.07 -4.47
CA ILE A 70 -5.64 -1.54 -3.07
C ILE A 70 -7.10 -1.73 -2.68
N ARG A 71 -7.51 -2.99 -2.39
CA ARG A 71 -8.88 -3.31 -2.05
C ARG A 71 -8.98 -4.05 -0.72
N GLY A 72 -9.38 -3.33 0.32
CA GLY A 72 -9.61 -3.82 1.68
C GLY A 72 -11.11 -4.05 1.94
N ASP A 73 -11.74 -4.94 1.19
CA ASP A 73 -13.15 -5.32 1.36
C ASP A 73 -13.36 -6.46 2.36
N ASN A 74 -12.42 -7.37 2.47
CA ASN A 74 -12.51 -8.54 3.36
C ASN A 74 -11.78 -8.32 4.68
N GLU A 75 -10.51 -7.88 4.64
CA GLU A 75 -9.63 -7.71 5.78
C GLU A 75 -8.89 -6.37 5.72
N ASP A 76 -8.25 -6.02 6.84
CA ASP A 76 -7.44 -4.80 6.92
C ASP A 76 -6.18 -4.90 6.07
N ILE A 77 -5.89 -3.82 5.35
CA ILE A 77 -4.63 -3.61 4.63
C ILE A 77 -3.90 -2.44 5.26
N THR A 78 -2.74 -2.71 5.85
CA THR A 78 -1.91 -1.68 6.50
C THR A 78 -0.61 -1.48 5.74
N ILE A 79 -0.38 -0.25 5.28
CA ILE A 79 0.86 0.20 4.66
C ILE A 79 1.63 1.05 5.67
N GLY A 80 2.82 0.61 6.06
CA GLY A 80 3.72 1.29 6.98
C GLY A 80 4.21 2.64 6.48
N ARG A 81 5.15 3.26 7.18
CA ARG A 81 5.75 4.54 6.80
C ARG A 81 6.80 4.36 5.71
N ASN A 82 7.00 5.39 4.88
CA ASN A 82 8.02 5.43 3.83
C ASN A 82 7.94 4.25 2.84
N CYS A 83 6.79 3.60 2.72
CA CYS A 83 6.57 2.54 1.75
C CYS A 83 6.34 3.13 0.36
N ASN A 84 6.66 2.35 -0.67
CA ASN A 84 6.30 2.71 -2.04
C ASN A 84 5.65 1.52 -2.75
N LEU A 85 4.50 1.78 -3.37
CA LEU A 85 3.76 0.83 -4.16
C LEU A 85 3.84 1.29 -5.62
N GLN A 86 4.66 0.61 -6.40
CA GLN A 86 5.00 1.05 -7.75
C GLN A 86 3.91 0.67 -8.75
N GLU A 87 3.97 1.24 -9.93
CA GLU A 87 2.91 1.22 -10.95
C GLU A 87 2.32 -0.17 -11.20
N GLY A 88 0.99 -0.23 -11.18
CA GLY A 88 0.25 -1.45 -11.46
C GLY A 88 0.32 -2.54 -10.39
N ALA A 89 0.93 -2.29 -9.24
CA ALA A 89 0.89 -3.25 -8.13
C ALA A 89 -0.55 -3.43 -7.64
N VAL A 90 -0.90 -4.66 -7.23
CA VAL A 90 -2.23 -4.99 -6.72
C VAL A 90 -2.10 -5.55 -5.30
N LEU A 91 -2.85 -4.97 -4.36
CA LEU A 91 -2.90 -5.40 -2.97
C LEU A 91 -4.33 -5.80 -2.61
N HIS A 92 -4.49 -7.02 -2.12
CA HIS A 92 -5.79 -7.54 -1.68
C HIS A 92 -5.62 -8.48 -0.48
N ALA A 93 -6.71 -8.78 0.20
CA ALA A 93 -6.71 -9.66 1.36
C ALA A 93 -7.98 -10.51 1.38
N ASP A 94 -7.85 -11.80 1.65
CA ASP A 94 -8.98 -12.69 1.88
C ASP A 94 -9.36 -12.75 3.36
N PRO A 95 -10.59 -13.17 3.71
CA PRO A 95 -11.00 -13.33 5.10
C PRO A 95 -10.02 -14.18 5.91
N GLY A 96 -9.57 -13.65 7.06
CA GLY A 96 -8.59 -14.30 7.94
C GLY A 96 -7.12 -14.08 7.55
N TYR A 97 -6.84 -13.36 6.45
CA TYR A 97 -5.49 -13.08 5.98
C TYR A 97 -5.27 -11.57 5.79
N PRO A 98 -5.15 -10.78 6.86
CA PRO A 98 -4.85 -9.35 6.74
C PRO A 98 -3.51 -9.14 6.03
N LEU A 99 -3.39 -8.00 5.32
CA LEU A 99 -2.16 -7.64 4.64
C LEU A 99 -1.43 -6.53 5.39
N THR A 100 -0.16 -6.75 5.69
CA THR A 100 0.66 -5.76 6.37
C THR A 100 2.00 -5.57 5.68
N LEU A 101 2.29 -4.34 5.27
CA LEU A 101 3.63 -3.88 4.94
C LEU A 101 4.17 -3.09 6.13
N ALA A 102 5.30 -3.53 6.69
CA ALA A 102 6.00 -2.77 7.73
C ALA A 102 6.64 -1.49 7.13
N ASP A 103 7.33 -0.70 7.93
CA ASP A 103 7.94 0.54 7.46
C ASP A 103 9.06 0.28 6.41
N ASN A 104 9.27 1.22 5.50
CA ASN A 104 10.33 1.20 4.47
C ASN A 104 10.23 0.04 3.45
N VAL A 105 9.04 -0.55 3.26
CA VAL A 105 8.83 -1.60 2.25
C VAL A 105 8.67 -1.01 0.87
N SER A 106 9.38 -1.58 -0.11
CA SER A 106 9.24 -1.26 -1.53
C SER A 106 8.52 -2.41 -2.26
N VAL A 107 7.42 -2.10 -2.95
CA VAL A 107 6.69 -3.04 -3.79
C VAL A 107 6.90 -2.65 -5.24
N GLY A 108 7.58 -3.50 -5.99
CA GLY A 108 7.95 -3.29 -7.39
C GLY A 108 6.75 -3.29 -8.33
N HIS A 109 6.97 -2.76 -9.53
CA HIS A 109 5.94 -2.60 -10.55
C HIS A 109 5.20 -3.92 -10.81
N GLN A 110 3.87 -3.87 -10.91
CA GLN A 110 2.99 -4.99 -11.23
C GLN A 110 3.10 -6.19 -10.27
N ALA A 111 3.66 -6.02 -9.07
CA ALA A 111 3.66 -7.09 -8.08
C ALA A 111 2.25 -7.34 -7.54
N MET A 112 1.93 -8.61 -7.25
CA MET A 112 0.69 -9.05 -6.60
C MET A 112 0.97 -9.41 -5.15
N ILE A 113 0.37 -8.68 -4.22
CA ILE A 113 0.53 -8.87 -2.78
C ILE A 113 -0.83 -9.25 -2.20
N HIS A 114 -0.94 -10.46 -1.69
CA HIS A 114 -2.21 -11.02 -1.28
C HIS A 114 -2.15 -11.63 0.13
N GLY A 115 -2.87 -11.02 1.10
CA GLY A 115 -3.10 -11.57 2.44
C GLY A 115 -1.84 -12.01 3.18
N CYS A 116 -0.77 -11.20 3.18
CA CYS A 116 0.54 -11.57 3.70
C CYS A 116 1.16 -10.47 4.58
N SER A 117 2.27 -10.78 5.23
CA SER A 117 3.05 -9.81 5.99
C SER A 117 4.46 -9.66 5.42
N ILE A 118 4.91 -8.41 5.26
CA ILE A 118 6.24 -8.07 4.74
C ILE A 118 6.96 -7.22 5.76
N GLY A 119 8.11 -7.70 6.23
CA GLY A 119 8.94 -7.08 7.24
C GLY A 119 9.63 -5.81 6.76
N GLU A 120 9.98 -4.97 7.72
CA GLU A 120 10.60 -3.66 7.53
C GLU A 120 11.82 -3.71 6.59
N GLY A 121 11.96 -2.70 5.73
CA GLY A 121 13.10 -2.53 4.84
C GLY A 121 13.17 -3.53 3.68
N SER A 122 12.17 -4.40 3.52
CA SER A 122 12.16 -5.41 2.45
C SER A 122 11.74 -4.82 1.11
N LEU A 123 12.22 -5.43 0.03
CA LEU A 123 11.85 -5.09 -1.34
C LEU A 123 11.23 -6.30 -2.04
N VAL A 124 10.05 -6.11 -2.58
CA VAL A 124 9.39 -7.05 -3.48
C VAL A 124 9.68 -6.64 -4.91
N GLY A 125 10.29 -7.54 -5.68
CA GLY A 125 10.69 -7.29 -7.06
C GLY A 125 9.51 -7.17 -8.02
N ILE A 126 9.80 -6.65 -9.21
CA ILE A 126 8.84 -6.46 -10.30
C ILE A 126 8.11 -7.77 -10.61
N GLN A 127 6.77 -7.72 -10.72
CA GLN A 127 5.91 -8.86 -11.06
C GLN A 127 6.01 -10.06 -10.10
N ALA A 128 6.56 -9.90 -8.90
CA ALA A 128 6.53 -10.95 -7.91
C ALA A 128 5.11 -11.17 -7.39
N ILE A 129 4.79 -12.40 -7.01
CA ILE A 129 3.50 -12.82 -6.47
C ILE A 129 3.72 -13.36 -5.06
N ILE A 130 2.99 -12.83 -4.07
CA ILE A 130 3.01 -13.28 -2.68
C ILE A 130 1.59 -13.61 -2.26
N LEU A 131 1.35 -14.86 -1.81
CA LEU A 131 0.01 -15.38 -1.52
C LEU A 131 -0.30 -15.41 -0.01
N ASN A 132 -1.55 -15.78 0.31
CA ASN A 132 -2.13 -15.75 1.65
C ASN A 132 -1.24 -16.40 2.72
N GLY A 133 -1.15 -15.73 3.87
CA GLY A 133 -0.43 -16.23 5.04
C GLY A 133 1.10 -16.26 4.90
N ALA A 134 1.65 -15.81 3.75
CA ALA A 134 3.09 -15.73 3.61
C ALA A 134 3.69 -14.66 4.53
N LYS A 135 4.89 -14.94 5.08
CA LYS A 135 5.61 -14.03 5.96
C LYS A 135 7.03 -13.81 5.44
N ILE A 136 7.30 -12.58 5.06
CA ILE A 136 8.63 -12.13 4.64
C ILE A 136 9.27 -11.40 5.81
N GLY A 137 10.45 -11.82 6.22
CA GLY A 137 11.23 -11.18 7.27
C GLY A 137 11.66 -9.76 6.90
N LYS A 138 12.44 -9.12 7.79
CA LYS A 138 13.00 -7.78 7.58
C LYS A 138 14.15 -7.82 6.59
N ASN A 139 14.36 -6.69 5.90
CA ASN A 139 15.48 -6.49 4.97
C ASN A 139 15.60 -7.62 3.93
N CYS A 140 14.50 -8.21 3.48
CA CYS A 140 14.50 -9.24 2.47
C CYS A 140 14.43 -8.64 1.05
N LEU A 141 15.05 -9.34 0.10
CA LEU A 141 14.90 -9.06 -1.32
C LEU A 141 14.18 -10.22 -1.99
N VAL A 142 12.92 -9.99 -2.35
CA VAL A 142 12.16 -10.89 -3.23
C VAL A 142 12.48 -10.51 -4.67
N GLY A 143 13.02 -11.44 -5.45
CA GLY A 143 13.41 -11.19 -6.83
C GLY A 143 12.22 -10.99 -7.77
N ALA A 144 12.48 -10.36 -8.90
CA ALA A 144 11.46 -10.15 -9.93
C ALA A 144 10.86 -11.49 -10.41
N GLY A 145 9.54 -11.54 -10.61
CA GLY A 145 8.82 -12.73 -11.04
C GLY A 145 8.80 -13.89 -10.03
N ALA A 146 9.26 -13.69 -8.80
CA ALA A 146 9.22 -14.75 -7.78
C ALA A 146 7.77 -15.08 -7.38
N LEU A 147 7.49 -16.38 -7.17
CA LEU A 147 6.20 -16.87 -6.69
C LEU A 147 6.34 -17.42 -5.27
N ILE A 148 5.85 -16.68 -4.30
CA ILE A 148 5.77 -17.10 -2.89
C ILE A 148 4.39 -17.68 -2.64
N THR A 149 4.34 -18.99 -2.40
CA THR A 149 3.11 -19.72 -2.16
C THR A 149 2.57 -19.50 -0.76
N GLU A 150 1.32 -19.87 -0.54
CA GLU A 150 0.60 -19.69 0.72
C GLU A 150 1.37 -20.22 1.93
N GLY A 151 1.30 -19.47 3.04
CA GLY A 151 1.87 -19.85 4.34
C GLY A 151 3.40 -19.97 4.38
N LYS A 152 4.13 -19.60 3.31
CA LYS A 152 5.59 -19.65 3.31
C LYS A 152 6.19 -18.55 4.18
N GLU A 153 7.18 -18.92 4.99
CA GLU A 153 7.90 -18.00 5.85
C GLU A 153 9.38 -17.93 5.45
N PHE A 154 9.92 -16.72 5.42
CA PHE A 154 11.31 -16.45 5.11
C PHE A 154 11.95 -15.61 6.23
N PRO A 155 13.13 -16.00 6.75
CA PRO A 155 13.80 -15.26 7.80
C PRO A 155 14.31 -13.90 7.31
N ASP A 156 14.67 -13.05 8.26
CA ASP A 156 15.27 -11.74 7.98
C ASP A 156 16.50 -11.85 7.08
N ASN A 157 16.77 -10.81 6.30
CA ASN A 157 17.91 -10.67 5.40
C ASN A 157 17.99 -11.77 4.31
N SER A 158 16.86 -12.30 3.85
CA SER A 158 16.86 -13.35 2.81
C SER A 158 16.85 -12.75 1.39
N LEU A 159 17.68 -13.32 0.51
CA LEU A 159 17.48 -13.23 -0.93
C LEU A 159 16.54 -14.36 -1.35
N ILE A 160 15.36 -14.02 -1.89
CA ILE A 160 14.28 -14.96 -2.18
C ILE A 160 14.01 -14.92 -3.68
N LEU A 161 14.28 -16.05 -4.40
CA LEU A 161 14.16 -16.14 -5.85
C LEU A 161 13.39 -17.38 -6.28
N GLY A 162 12.80 -17.33 -7.47
CA GLY A 162 12.23 -18.48 -8.19
C GLY A 162 10.71 -18.61 -8.11
N ALA A 163 10.18 -19.59 -8.83
CA ALA A 163 8.76 -19.96 -8.86
C ALA A 163 8.62 -21.49 -8.86
N PRO A 164 8.31 -22.15 -7.71
CA PRO A 164 8.10 -21.56 -6.39
C PRO A 164 9.40 -21.01 -5.76
N ALA A 165 9.28 -19.91 -5.00
CA ALA A 165 10.41 -19.18 -4.47
C ALA A 165 11.09 -19.89 -3.30
N ARG A 166 12.43 -19.70 -3.19
CA ARG A 166 13.28 -20.22 -2.11
C ARG A 166 14.24 -19.14 -1.64
N ALA A 167 14.64 -19.20 -0.37
CA ALA A 167 15.77 -18.42 0.12
C ALA A 167 17.07 -18.98 -0.49
N ILE A 168 17.84 -18.13 -1.16
CA ILE A 168 19.05 -18.50 -1.89
C ILE A 168 20.32 -18.21 -1.07
N ARG A 169 20.33 -17.06 -0.39
CA ARG A 169 21.41 -16.64 0.49
C ARG A 169 20.93 -15.59 1.49
N THR A 170 21.73 -15.33 2.47
CA THR A 170 21.57 -14.17 3.35
C THR A 170 22.12 -12.91 2.65
N LEU A 171 21.43 -11.79 2.76
CA LEU A 171 21.89 -10.48 2.31
C LEU A 171 22.98 -9.96 3.24
N ASN A 172 23.98 -9.32 2.67
CA ASN A 172 25.01 -8.62 3.44
C ASN A 172 24.61 -7.16 3.71
N GLU A 173 25.43 -6.43 4.48
CA GLU A 173 25.16 -5.05 4.85
C GLU A 173 25.03 -4.11 3.63
N ALA A 174 25.81 -4.33 2.57
CA ALA A 174 25.73 -3.53 1.36
C ALA A 174 24.43 -3.77 0.59
N ASP A 175 23.96 -5.03 0.56
CA ASP A 175 22.64 -5.37 -0.01
C ASP A 175 21.53 -4.61 0.74
N VAL A 176 21.53 -4.69 2.09
CA VAL A 176 20.54 -4.03 2.96
C VAL A 176 20.58 -2.51 2.79
N ALA A 177 21.76 -1.91 2.77
CA ALA A 177 21.93 -0.47 2.54
C ALA A 177 21.35 -0.05 1.17
N ASN A 178 21.49 -0.89 0.15
CA ASN A 178 20.90 -0.62 -1.16
C ASN A 178 19.36 -0.65 -1.13
N LEU A 179 18.74 -1.61 -0.40
CA LEU A 179 17.28 -1.65 -0.22
C LEU A 179 16.80 -0.35 0.44
N GLN A 180 17.46 0.10 1.48
CA GLN A 180 17.13 1.33 2.20
C GLN A 180 17.27 2.57 1.32
N ARG A 181 18.34 2.65 0.51
CA ARG A 181 18.54 3.73 -0.45
C ARG A 181 17.39 3.79 -1.46
N ILE A 182 16.89 2.62 -1.93
CA ILE A 182 15.75 2.57 -2.84
C ILE A 182 14.50 3.12 -2.16
N ALA A 183 14.15 2.67 -0.96
CA ALA A 183 12.99 3.17 -0.22
C ALA A 183 13.06 4.70 -0.03
N ASN A 184 14.19 5.23 0.41
CA ASN A 184 14.41 6.66 0.61
C ASN A 184 14.27 7.46 -0.70
N SER A 185 14.78 6.93 -1.83
CA SER A 185 14.66 7.61 -3.13
C SER A 185 13.21 7.77 -3.57
N TYR A 186 12.32 6.85 -3.19
CA TYR A 186 10.89 6.97 -3.48
C TYR A 186 10.18 7.97 -2.58
N VAL A 187 10.61 8.16 -1.34
CA VAL A 187 10.11 9.24 -0.47
C VAL A 187 10.43 10.61 -1.09
N GLU A 188 11.66 10.80 -1.57
CA GLU A 188 12.07 12.04 -2.23
C GLU A 188 11.33 12.26 -3.55
N ARG A 189 11.21 11.21 -4.36
CA ARG A 189 10.46 11.24 -5.63
C ARG A 189 8.98 11.57 -5.42
N ALA A 190 8.35 11.01 -4.40
CA ALA A 190 6.96 11.33 -4.07
C ALA A 190 6.77 12.81 -3.74
N ARG A 191 7.71 13.41 -3.00
CA ARG A 191 7.69 14.85 -2.72
C ARG A 191 7.83 15.67 -4.00
N GLU A 192 8.78 15.30 -4.85
CA GLU A 192 8.99 15.98 -6.13
C GLU A 192 7.74 15.93 -7.04
N PHE A 193 7.09 14.75 -7.14
CA PHE A 193 5.88 14.58 -7.94
C PHE A 193 4.72 15.38 -7.34
N LYS A 194 4.57 15.39 -6.03
CA LYS A 194 3.55 16.17 -5.33
C LYS A 194 3.66 17.66 -5.66
N ASP A 195 4.87 18.17 -5.78
CA ASP A 195 5.13 19.59 -6.00
C ASP A 195 5.12 19.98 -7.50
N LYS A 196 5.56 19.09 -8.38
CA LYS A 196 5.88 19.43 -9.78
C LYS A 196 4.98 18.79 -10.82
N LEU A 197 4.28 17.67 -10.49
CA LEU A 197 3.45 16.98 -11.46
C LEU A 197 2.23 17.84 -11.84
N LYS A 198 2.01 18.04 -13.13
CA LYS A 198 0.86 18.77 -13.66
C LYS A 198 0.22 17.95 -14.77
N ARG A 199 -1.09 17.75 -14.66
CA ARG A 199 -1.87 17.18 -15.74
C ARG A 199 -2.02 18.23 -16.86
N ILE A 200 -1.78 17.85 -18.10
CA ILE A 200 -1.81 18.71 -19.28
C ILE A 200 -2.84 18.28 -20.34
N GLY A 201 -3.64 17.24 -20.06
CA GLY A 201 -4.67 16.71 -20.95
C GLY A 201 -5.64 15.77 -20.23
#